data_e6eb2f11c68c27ea9ced87f0689e4291
#
_entry.id   e6eb2f11c68c27ea9ced87f0689e4291
#
_cell.length_a   1.000
_cell.length_b   1.000
_cell.length_c   1.000
_cell.angle_alpha   90.00
_cell.angle_beta   90.00
_cell.angle_gamma   90.00
#
_symmetry.space_group_name_H-M   'P 1'
#
loop_
_entity.id
_entity.type
_entity.pdbx_description
1 polymer ?
#
loop_
_entity_poly.entity_id
_entity_poly.type
_entity_poly.pdbx_seq_one_letter_code
_entity_poly.pdbx_strand_id
1 'polypeptide(L)'
;MRLKEIVLGLLLLATQVHAGEQPLLKTDKDKVNYAIGVNIINSIKQQGVEIDLDLVLQGMKDASSGGKLLLDDEELRKAIEQYQVAVRQKRAQMTAKAAEENKKAGEAFLAENKKKEQMVAEF
;
A
#
# COMPACT_ATOMS: atom_id res chain seq x y z
N MET A 1 -28.58 -18.77 63.83
CA MET A 1 -27.48 -18.21 63.10
C MET A 1 -27.56 -18.66 61.67
N ARG A 2 -27.84 -17.77 60.79
CA ARG A 2 -27.97 -18.12 59.35
C ARG A 2 -26.73 -17.60 58.65
N LEU A 3 -25.92 -18.52 58.16
CA LEU A 3 -24.82 -18.17 57.26
C LEU A 3 -25.45 -17.67 55.95
N LYS A 4 -25.21 -16.42 55.66
CA LYS A 4 -25.51 -15.87 54.35
C LYS A 4 -24.37 -16.28 53.45
N GLU A 5 -24.65 -17.18 52.57
CA GLU A 5 -23.75 -17.55 51.46
C GLU A 5 -23.57 -16.33 50.55
N ILE A 6 -22.38 -15.77 50.60
CA ILE A 6 -21.94 -14.76 49.64
C ILE A 6 -21.58 -15.55 48.39
N VAL A 7 -22.51 -15.64 47.46
CA VAL A 7 -22.19 -16.06 46.11
C VAL A 7 -21.40 -14.95 45.45
N LEU A 8 -20.11 -15.12 45.47
CA LEU A 8 -19.18 -14.27 44.72
C LEU A 8 -19.34 -14.59 43.25
N GLY A 9 -20.25 -13.88 42.60
CA GLY A 9 -20.42 -13.93 41.17
C GLY A 9 -19.16 -13.38 40.52
N LEU A 10 -18.29 -14.28 40.06
CA LEU A 10 -17.17 -13.97 39.19
C LEU A 10 -17.71 -13.53 37.85
N LEU A 11 -17.91 -12.22 37.72
CA LEU A 11 -18.26 -11.61 36.42
C LEU A 11 -17.03 -11.71 35.52
N LEU A 12 -16.93 -12.80 34.77
CA LEU A 12 -16.04 -12.92 33.64
C LEU A 12 -16.50 -11.89 32.61
N LEU A 13 -15.91 -10.72 32.66
CA LEU A 13 -15.89 -9.79 31.54
C LEU A 13 -15.11 -10.46 30.42
N ALA A 14 -15.81 -11.25 29.63
CA ALA A 14 -15.33 -11.64 28.33
C ALA A 14 -15.22 -10.37 27.52
N THR A 15 -14.04 -9.78 27.50
CA THR A 15 -13.66 -8.81 26.46
C THR A 15 -13.71 -9.56 25.15
N GLN A 16 -14.84 -9.48 24.50
CA GLN A 16 -14.95 -9.92 23.12
C GLN A 16 -14.05 -8.98 22.30
N VAL A 17 -12.83 -9.44 22.05
CA VAL A 17 -12.03 -8.89 20.96
C VAL A 17 -12.87 -9.16 19.71
N HIS A 18 -13.58 -8.16 19.26
CA HIS A 18 -14.14 -8.15 17.91
C HIS A 18 -12.92 -8.06 16.98
N ALA A 19 -12.31 -9.22 16.71
CA ALA A 19 -11.56 -9.41 15.49
C ALA A 19 -12.58 -9.11 14.39
N GLY A 20 -12.42 -7.95 13.70
CA GLY A 20 -13.35 -7.50 12.70
C GLY A 20 -13.60 -8.65 11.74
N GLU A 21 -14.84 -9.15 11.73
CA GLU A 21 -15.24 -10.15 10.76
C GLU A 21 -14.95 -9.59 9.39
N GLN A 22 -14.03 -10.24 8.67
CA GLN A 22 -13.77 -9.88 7.29
C GLN A 22 -15.07 -10.02 6.51
N PRO A 23 -15.52 -8.98 5.77
CA PRO A 23 -16.75 -9.10 5.02
C PRO A 23 -16.62 -10.27 4.05
N LEU A 24 -17.50 -11.27 4.19
CA LEU A 24 -17.57 -12.39 3.27
C LEU A 24 -18.07 -11.88 1.91
N LEU A 25 -17.30 -12.13 0.88
CA LEU A 25 -17.66 -11.81 -0.50
C LEU A 25 -18.69 -12.83 -0.99
N LYS A 26 -19.98 -12.52 -0.84
CA LYS A 26 -21.07 -13.44 -1.13
C LYS A 26 -21.56 -13.38 -2.58
N THR A 27 -21.47 -12.22 -3.20
CA THR A 27 -21.99 -11.97 -4.54
C THR A 27 -20.86 -11.55 -5.49
N ASP A 28 -21.10 -11.64 -6.79
CA ASP A 28 -20.14 -11.11 -7.79
C ASP A 28 -19.97 -9.61 -7.66
N LYS A 29 -21.02 -8.89 -7.26
CA LYS A 29 -20.93 -7.46 -6.96
C LYS A 29 -19.99 -7.18 -5.79
N ASP A 30 -20.02 -7.99 -4.74
CA ASP A 30 -19.10 -7.85 -3.59
C ASP A 30 -17.65 -8.03 -4.03
N LYS A 31 -17.40 -9.04 -4.87
CA LYS A 31 -16.06 -9.31 -5.43
C LYS A 31 -15.56 -8.14 -6.28
N VAL A 32 -16.42 -7.56 -7.11
CA VAL A 32 -16.08 -6.39 -7.94
C VAL A 32 -15.73 -5.20 -7.05
N ASN A 33 -16.51 -4.89 -6.03
CA ASN A 33 -16.23 -3.80 -5.11
C ASN A 33 -14.89 -3.98 -4.37
N TYR A 34 -14.64 -5.20 -3.90
CA TYR A 34 -13.35 -5.53 -3.29
C TYR A 34 -12.18 -5.37 -4.27
N ALA A 35 -12.33 -5.88 -5.48
CA ALA A 35 -11.31 -5.79 -6.52
C ALA A 35 -10.98 -4.34 -6.92
N ILE A 36 -11.96 -3.45 -6.93
CA ILE A 36 -11.75 -2.01 -7.15
C ILE A 36 -10.81 -1.44 -6.09
N GLY A 37 -11.04 -1.75 -4.82
CA GLY A 37 -10.17 -1.30 -3.73
C GLY A 37 -8.73 -1.82 -3.87
N VAL A 38 -8.56 -3.11 -4.17
CA VAL A 38 -7.24 -3.72 -4.42
C VAL A 38 -6.54 -3.03 -5.59
N ASN A 39 -7.26 -2.78 -6.67
CA ASN A 39 -6.69 -2.14 -7.87
C ASN A 39 -6.22 -0.70 -7.59
N ILE A 40 -7.00 0.08 -6.86
CA ILE A 40 -6.63 1.45 -6.47
C ILE A 40 -5.33 1.44 -5.67
N ILE A 41 -5.24 0.61 -4.64
CA ILE A 41 -4.05 0.55 -3.78
C ILE A 41 -2.83 0.03 -4.53
N ASN A 42 -2.98 -0.97 -5.39
CA ASN A 42 -1.89 -1.45 -6.22
C ASN A 42 -1.36 -0.36 -7.16
N SER A 43 -2.24 0.43 -7.75
CA SER A 43 -1.84 1.57 -8.59
C SER A 43 -1.04 2.61 -7.82
N ILE A 44 -1.45 2.94 -6.61
CA ILE A 44 -0.73 3.87 -5.74
C ILE A 44 0.64 3.31 -5.34
N LYS A 45 0.70 2.04 -4.96
CA LYS A 45 1.97 1.39 -4.60
C LYS A 45 2.97 1.37 -5.77
N GLN A 46 2.50 1.15 -6.99
CA GLN A 46 3.35 1.18 -8.19
C GLN A 46 3.98 2.56 -8.43
N GLN A 47 3.35 3.62 -7.95
CA GLN A 47 3.90 4.98 -8.04
C GLN A 47 5.04 5.22 -7.06
N GLY A 48 5.21 4.32 -6.07
CA GLY A 48 6.33 4.33 -5.12
C GLY A 48 6.27 5.45 -4.08
N VAL A 49 5.14 6.14 -3.95
CA VAL A 49 4.90 7.16 -2.92
C VAL A 49 4.22 6.50 -1.72
N GLU A 50 4.72 6.79 -0.53
CA GLU A 50 4.12 6.32 0.71
C GLU A 50 2.81 7.07 0.98
N ILE A 51 1.82 6.33 1.45
CA ILE A 51 0.50 6.86 1.83
C ILE A 51 0.09 6.35 3.20
N ASP A 52 -0.72 7.14 3.90
CA ASP A 52 -1.47 6.70 5.06
C ASP A 52 -2.82 6.15 4.58
N LEU A 53 -2.99 4.83 4.68
CA LEU A 53 -4.19 4.16 4.20
C LEU A 53 -5.44 4.60 4.94
N ASP A 54 -5.35 4.87 6.25
CA ASP A 54 -6.51 5.27 7.05
C ASP A 54 -7.02 6.64 6.62
N LEU A 55 -6.12 7.58 6.35
CA LEU A 55 -6.47 8.89 5.82
C LEU A 55 -7.03 8.83 4.40
N VAL A 56 -6.49 7.97 3.55
CA VAL A 56 -7.03 7.74 2.20
C VAL A 56 -8.45 7.19 2.29
N LEU A 57 -8.69 6.20 3.13
CA LEU A 57 -10.02 5.62 3.35
C LEU A 57 -10.99 6.66 3.93
N GLN A 58 -10.54 7.52 4.83
CA GLN A 58 -11.37 8.60 5.38
C GLN A 58 -11.79 9.58 4.27
N GLY A 59 -10.86 10.00 3.41
CA GLY A 59 -11.17 10.86 2.27
C GLY A 59 -12.17 10.22 1.29
N MET A 60 -12.03 8.92 1.02
CA MET A 60 -12.98 8.17 0.18
C MET A 60 -14.38 8.13 0.80
N LYS A 61 -14.48 7.88 2.11
CA LYS A 61 -15.76 7.88 2.83
C LYS A 61 -16.43 9.25 2.81
N ASP A 62 -15.67 10.30 3.09
CA ASP A 62 -16.18 11.66 3.13
C ASP A 62 -16.69 12.10 1.74
N ALA A 63 -15.93 11.82 0.70
CA ALA A 63 -16.34 12.09 -0.68
C ALA A 63 -17.57 11.28 -1.10
N SER A 64 -17.64 10.01 -0.72
CA SER A 64 -18.77 9.13 -1.05
C SER A 64 -20.05 9.50 -0.34
N SER A 65 -19.99 9.98 0.90
CA SER A 65 -21.15 10.39 1.68
C SER A 65 -21.75 11.73 1.25
N GLY A 66 -21.03 12.53 0.46
CA GLY A 66 -21.45 13.89 0.08
C GLY A 66 -21.43 14.89 1.23
N GLY A 67 -20.80 14.52 2.36
CA GLY A 67 -20.64 15.37 3.53
C GLY A 67 -19.55 16.43 3.37
N LYS A 68 -19.32 17.17 4.45
CA LYS A 68 -18.29 18.20 4.49
C LYS A 68 -16.92 17.53 4.48
N LEU A 69 -16.06 17.95 3.54
CA LEU A 69 -14.67 17.54 3.48
C LEU A 69 -13.82 18.24 4.54
N LEU A 70 -12.73 17.62 4.96
CA LEU A 70 -11.80 18.18 5.94
C LEU A 70 -10.90 19.28 5.34
N LEU A 71 -10.77 19.31 4.03
CA LEU A 71 -10.02 20.29 3.26
C LEU A 71 -10.94 21.06 2.33
N ASP A 72 -10.66 22.33 2.12
CA ASP A 72 -11.32 23.10 1.08
C ASP A 72 -10.75 22.80 -0.32
N ASP A 73 -11.37 23.34 -1.37
CA ASP A 73 -10.99 23.06 -2.75
C ASP A 73 -9.56 23.50 -3.09
N GLU A 74 -9.08 24.58 -2.48
CA GLU A 74 -7.73 25.08 -2.69
C GLU A 74 -6.69 24.16 -2.01
N GLU A 75 -6.96 23.76 -0.78
CA GLU A 75 -6.16 22.82 -0.02
C GLU A 75 -6.08 21.45 -0.70
N LEU A 76 -7.21 20.93 -1.20
CA LEU A 76 -7.26 19.69 -1.97
C LEU A 76 -6.40 19.78 -3.22
N ARG A 77 -6.53 20.88 -3.99
CA ARG A 77 -5.72 21.07 -5.20
C ARG A 77 -4.23 21.10 -4.88
N LYS A 78 -3.81 21.88 -3.88
CA LYS A 78 -2.40 21.93 -3.44
C LYS A 78 -1.87 20.57 -2.99
N ALA A 79 -2.64 19.83 -2.22
CA ALA A 79 -2.26 18.50 -1.77
C ALA A 79 -2.07 17.52 -2.95
N ILE A 80 -2.96 17.55 -3.92
CA ILE A 80 -2.86 16.73 -5.13
C ILE A 80 -1.66 17.14 -5.99
N GLU A 81 -1.38 18.44 -6.13
CA GLU A 81 -0.17 18.92 -6.84
C GLU A 81 1.11 18.41 -6.16
N GLN A 82 1.18 18.48 -4.83
CA GLN A 82 2.31 17.93 -4.06
C GLN A 82 2.48 16.43 -4.28
N TYR A 83 1.37 15.68 -4.26
CA TYR A 83 1.39 14.25 -4.55
C TYR A 83 1.90 13.96 -5.96
N GLN A 84 1.42 14.69 -6.97
CA GLN A 84 1.88 14.53 -8.36
C GLN A 84 3.38 14.85 -8.53
N VAL A 85 3.89 15.86 -7.82
CA VAL A 85 5.33 16.16 -7.80
C VAL A 85 6.11 15.00 -7.19
N ALA A 86 5.67 14.48 -6.05
CA ALA A 86 6.30 13.33 -5.39
C ALA A 86 6.31 12.09 -6.29
N VAL A 87 5.21 11.81 -7.00
CA VAL A 87 5.12 10.70 -7.97
C VAL A 87 6.12 10.88 -9.12
N ARG A 88 6.21 12.08 -9.69
CA ARG A 88 7.19 12.37 -10.76
C ARG A 88 8.63 12.21 -10.29
N GLN A 89 8.96 12.72 -9.11
CA GLN A 89 10.29 12.57 -8.52
C GLN A 89 10.64 11.11 -8.26
N LYS A 90 9.70 10.35 -7.71
CA LYS A 90 9.90 8.92 -7.44
C LYS A 90 10.10 8.13 -8.72
N ARG A 91 9.32 8.41 -9.74
CA ARG A 91 9.47 7.78 -11.07
C ARG A 91 10.83 8.09 -11.68
N ALA A 92 11.29 9.34 -11.61
CA ALA A 92 12.60 9.74 -12.10
C ALA A 92 13.73 8.99 -11.36
N GLN A 93 13.64 8.87 -10.05
CA GLN A 93 14.59 8.09 -9.24
C GLN A 93 14.61 6.61 -9.62
N MET A 94 13.44 5.99 -9.80
CA MET A 94 13.33 4.58 -10.20
C MET A 94 13.89 4.36 -11.61
N THR A 95 13.64 5.26 -12.54
CA THR A 95 14.19 5.19 -13.91
C THR A 95 15.72 5.35 -13.91
N ALA A 96 16.24 6.29 -13.15
CA ALA A 96 17.68 6.50 -13.03
C ALA A 96 18.38 5.28 -12.40
N LYS A 97 17.79 4.69 -11.37
CA LYS A 97 18.31 3.47 -10.73
C LYS A 97 18.31 2.29 -11.71
N ALA A 98 17.21 2.07 -12.43
CA ALA A 98 17.13 1.01 -13.43
C ALA A 98 18.14 1.20 -14.56
N ALA A 99 18.36 2.43 -15.04
CA ALA A 99 19.37 2.74 -16.05
C ALA A 99 20.79 2.45 -15.55
N GLU A 100 21.10 2.77 -14.30
CA GLU A 100 22.41 2.47 -13.69
C GLU A 100 22.63 0.96 -13.53
N GLU A 101 21.62 0.24 -13.05
CA GLU A 101 21.67 -1.23 -12.92
C GLU A 101 21.87 -1.91 -14.27
N ASN A 102 21.14 -1.48 -15.30
CA ASN A 102 21.27 -1.98 -16.67
C ASN A 102 22.66 -1.69 -17.26
N LYS A 103 23.23 -0.51 -17.01
CA LYS A 103 24.57 -0.16 -17.41
C LYS A 103 25.61 -1.09 -16.78
N LYS A 104 25.54 -1.31 -15.45
CA LYS A 104 26.43 -2.21 -14.73
C LYS A 104 26.34 -3.65 -15.23
N ALA A 105 25.12 -4.14 -15.48
CA ALA A 105 24.89 -5.46 -16.03
C ALA A 105 25.47 -5.61 -17.43
N GLY A 106 25.32 -4.60 -18.29
CA GLY A 106 25.89 -4.56 -19.64
C GLY A 106 27.43 -4.54 -19.62
N GLU A 107 28.04 -3.76 -18.76
CA GLU A 107 29.50 -3.70 -18.58
C GLU A 107 30.05 -5.05 -18.08
N ALA A 108 29.40 -5.68 -17.12
CA ALA A 108 29.78 -7.02 -16.63
C ALA A 108 29.69 -8.09 -17.72
N PHE A 109 28.63 -8.07 -18.53
CA PHE A 109 28.46 -8.98 -19.66
C PHE A 109 29.55 -8.82 -20.72
N LEU A 110 29.90 -7.58 -21.08
CA LEU A 110 30.97 -7.29 -22.05
C LEU A 110 32.34 -7.73 -21.50
N ALA A 111 32.63 -7.51 -20.23
CA ALA A 111 33.86 -7.95 -19.58
C ALA A 111 34.00 -9.48 -19.57
N GLU A 112 32.92 -10.21 -19.32
CA GLU A 112 32.89 -11.67 -19.35
C GLU A 112 33.11 -12.22 -20.76
N ASN A 113 32.45 -11.63 -21.75
CA ASN A 113 32.64 -12.04 -23.14
C ASN A 113 34.06 -11.80 -23.63
N LYS A 114 34.68 -10.67 -23.30
CA LYS A 114 36.06 -10.37 -23.63
C LYS A 114 37.03 -11.42 -23.06
N LYS A 115 36.81 -11.88 -21.82
CA LYS A 115 37.60 -12.96 -21.23
C LYS A 115 37.47 -14.30 -21.99
N LYS A 116 36.24 -14.63 -22.43
CA LYS A 116 35.97 -15.84 -23.21
C LYS A 116 36.66 -15.79 -24.57
N GLU A 117 36.64 -14.67 -25.26
CA GLU A 117 37.33 -14.47 -26.55
C GLU A 117 38.84 -14.60 -26.39
N GLN A 118 39.44 -14.05 -25.33
CA GLN A 118 40.87 -14.20 -25.06
C GLN A 118 41.27 -15.64 -24.78
N MET A 119 40.47 -16.41 -24.03
CA MET A 119 40.73 -17.83 -23.78
C MET A 119 40.70 -18.68 -25.06
N VAL A 120 39.79 -18.36 -25.99
CA VAL A 120 39.69 -19.06 -27.29
C VAL A 120 40.85 -18.73 -28.22
N ALA A 121 41.42 -17.53 -28.12
CA ALA A 121 42.56 -17.09 -28.96
C ALA A 121 43.88 -17.71 -28.52
N GLU A 122 44.00 -18.29 -27.33
CA GLU A 122 45.21 -18.96 -26.81
C GLU A 122 45.32 -20.45 -27.18
N PHE A 123 44.32 -21.01 -27.84
CA PHE A 123 44.32 -22.38 -28.37
C PHE A 123 44.47 -22.40 -29.89
#